data_c21c5bf3e4b8ed570e748f11749261f6
#
_entry.id   c21c5bf3e4b8ed570e748f11749261f6
#
_cell.length_a   1.000
_cell.length_b   1.000
_cell.length_c   1.000
_cell.angle_alpha   90.00
_cell.angle_beta   90.00
_cell.angle_gamma   90.00
#
_symmetry.space_group_name_H-M   'P 1'
#
loop_
_entity.id
_entity.type
_entity.pdbx_description
1 polymer ?
#
loop_
_entity_poly.entity_id
_entity_poly.type
_entity_poly.pdbx_seq_one_letter_code
_entity_poly.pdbx_strand_id
1 'polypeptide(L)'
;MIVYHGTTSKFDHFDLAHLGEGEGKSKFGVGHYASTVYATAALYAGKCKGQTKYVYTLDIPDLTDSNHIVSAKPPHISIIEKTEEQIGQIPDEAKSSGKAFRKYIGNHLLGNKGTVKKMIGSLSTEGEIKVSKFLYEIGVLYLVWAQSQSCPDNGQINVAILDDSISKIKKIEIVELDEKGKYIDKSNQL
;
A
#
# COMPACT_ATOMS: atom_id res chain seq x y z
N MET A 1 -9.55 10.23 5.45
CA MET A 1 -8.79 9.83 6.66
C MET A 1 -7.36 10.37 6.60
N ILE A 2 -6.70 10.53 7.76
CA ILE A 2 -5.31 11.00 7.81
C ILE A 2 -4.34 9.81 7.85
N VAL A 3 -3.33 9.86 6.98
CA VAL A 3 -2.21 8.92 6.94
C VAL A 3 -0.89 9.65 6.78
N TYR A 4 0.21 8.95 7.06
CA TYR A 4 1.56 9.51 7.08
C TYR A 4 2.48 8.75 6.14
N HIS A 5 3.27 9.48 5.34
CA HIS A 5 4.28 8.92 4.44
C HIS A 5 5.66 9.42 4.82
N GLY A 6 6.61 8.51 5.01
CA GLY A 6 7.99 8.83 5.38
C GLY A 6 8.94 8.69 4.19
N THR A 7 9.78 9.69 3.96
CA THR A 7 10.73 9.74 2.83
C THR A 7 11.93 10.63 3.12
N THR A 8 12.92 10.61 2.24
CA THR A 8 14.06 11.55 2.22
C THR A 8 13.97 12.57 1.09
N SER A 9 12.99 12.43 0.22
CA SER A 9 12.75 13.36 -0.89
C SER A 9 11.68 14.38 -0.49
N LYS A 10 11.92 15.66 -0.82
CA LYS A 10 10.91 16.70 -0.67
C LYS A 10 10.27 16.96 -2.03
N PHE A 11 8.95 16.86 -2.08
CA PHE A 11 8.13 17.08 -3.27
C PHE A 11 6.81 17.74 -2.88
N ASP A 12 6.12 18.34 -3.80
CA ASP A 12 4.84 19.05 -3.65
C ASP A 12 3.64 18.21 -4.13
N HIS A 13 3.90 17.14 -4.85
CA HIS A 13 2.90 16.15 -5.28
C HIS A 13 3.53 14.76 -5.33
N PHE A 14 2.69 13.73 -5.18
CA PHE A 14 3.10 12.36 -5.40
C PHE A 14 3.10 12.05 -6.89
N ASP A 15 4.04 11.21 -7.34
CA ASP A 15 4.13 10.73 -8.72
C ASP A 15 4.38 9.21 -8.71
N LEU A 16 3.42 8.47 -9.25
CA LEU A 16 3.53 7.02 -9.40
C LEU A 16 4.62 6.58 -10.39
N ALA A 17 5.19 7.50 -11.19
CA ALA A 17 6.32 7.20 -12.06
C ALA A 17 7.58 6.77 -11.27
N HIS A 18 7.72 7.21 -10.01
CA HIS A 18 8.81 6.84 -9.09
C HIS A 18 8.53 5.58 -8.25
N LEU A 19 7.52 4.79 -8.63
CA LEU A 19 7.19 3.55 -7.94
C LEU A 19 8.34 2.53 -8.03
N GLY A 20 8.76 2.05 -6.86
CA GLY A 20 9.84 1.06 -6.75
C GLY A 20 11.22 1.65 -6.52
N GLU A 21 11.40 2.97 -6.52
CA GLU A 21 12.66 3.64 -6.19
C GLU A 21 12.92 3.69 -4.67
N GLY A 22 11.87 3.47 -3.84
CA GLY A 22 11.98 3.43 -2.39
C GLY A 22 12.37 2.06 -1.83
N GLU A 23 12.72 2.00 -0.54
CA GLU A 23 13.07 0.78 0.22
C GLU A 23 11.92 -0.25 0.28
N GLY A 24 10.70 0.15 -0.01
CA GLY A 24 9.51 -0.70 -0.02
C GLY A 24 9.45 -1.57 -1.27
N LYS A 25 10.17 -2.71 -1.28
CA LYS A 25 9.89 -3.76 -2.26
C LYS A 25 8.40 -4.03 -2.27
N SER A 26 7.80 -4.21 -3.44
CA SER A 26 6.36 -4.38 -3.73
C SER A 26 5.67 -5.58 -3.02
N LYS A 27 6.08 -5.89 -1.77
CA LYS A 27 5.58 -7.02 -0.97
C LYS A 27 4.07 -6.98 -0.78
N PHE A 28 3.51 -5.78 -0.64
CA PHE A 28 2.08 -5.55 -0.43
C PHE A 28 1.38 -4.93 -1.64
N GLY A 29 2.05 -4.88 -2.79
CA GLY A 29 1.58 -4.27 -4.03
C GLY A 29 2.33 -2.98 -4.38
N VAL A 30 2.06 -2.44 -5.54
CA VAL A 30 2.64 -1.18 -6.03
C VAL A 30 1.69 -0.04 -5.71
N GLY A 31 2.20 1.03 -5.10
CA GLY A 31 1.46 2.22 -4.69
C GLY A 31 2.30 3.09 -3.75
N HIS A 32 1.81 4.26 -3.37
CA HIS A 32 2.43 5.09 -2.34
C HIS A 32 2.13 4.51 -0.96
N TYR A 33 3.17 4.12 -0.24
CA TYR A 33 3.02 3.51 1.08
C TYR A 33 2.86 4.58 2.15
N ALA A 34 1.80 4.45 2.93
CA ALA A 34 1.52 5.32 4.07
C ALA A 34 1.04 4.49 5.27
N SER A 35 1.01 5.09 6.45
CA SER A 35 0.57 4.46 7.70
C SER A 35 -0.38 5.40 8.45
N THR A 36 -1.33 4.84 9.18
CA THR A 36 -2.13 5.60 10.15
C THR A 36 -1.32 6.00 11.40
N VAL A 37 -0.07 5.52 11.51
CA VAL A 37 0.80 5.78 12.66
C VAL A 37 1.98 6.65 12.24
N TYR A 38 2.07 7.87 12.77
CA TYR A 38 3.15 8.82 12.48
C TYR A 38 4.55 8.22 12.73
N ALA A 39 4.75 7.60 13.90
CA ALA A 39 6.02 6.97 14.24
C ALA A 39 6.48 5.90 13.24
N THR A 40 5.53 5.19 12.61
CA THR A 40 5.82 4.23 11.55
C THR A 40 6.36 4.92 10.31
N ALA A 41 5.74 6.01 9.88
CA ALA A 41 6.21 6.80 8.74
C ALA A 41 7.61 7.40 9.03
N ALA A 42 7.83 7.95 10.22
CA ALA A 42 9.12 8.47 10.65
C ALA A 42 10.22 7.39 10.64
N LEU A 43 9.90 6.18 11.11
CA LEU A 43 10.81 5.03 11.06
C LEU A 43 11.18 4.65 9.61
N TYR A 44 10.21 4.67 8.69
CA TYR A 44 10.49 4.41 7.28
C TYR A 44 11.35 5.51 6.65
N ALA A 45 11.09 6.78 6.93
CA ALA A 45 11.96 7.87 6.53
C ALA A 45 13.40 7.66 7.03
N GLY A 46 13.56 7.18 8.26
CA GLY A 46 14.87 6.85 8.86
C GLY A 46 15.65 5.78 8.10
N LYS A 47 14.97 4.79 7.53
CA LYS A 47 15.58 3.70 6.75
C LYS A 47 16.02 4.13 5.35
N CYS A 48 15.42 5.18 4.78
CA CYS A 48 15.79 5.68 3.46
C CYS A 48 17.17 6.35 3.49
N LYS A 49 17.94 6.24 2.40
CA LYS A 49 19.21 6.95 2.24
C LYS A 49 18.95 8.43 2.03
N GLY A 50 19.69 9.31 2.70
CA GLY A 50 19.56 10.77 2.63
C GLY A 50 19.70 11.42 3.99
N GLN A 51 20.16 12.68 4.03
CA GLN A 51 20.41 13.40 5.29
C GLN A 51 19.13 13.90 5.92
N THR A 52 18.27 14.52 5.14
CA THR A 52 17.00 15.08 5.65
C THR A 52 15.89 14.03 5.55
N LYS A 53 15.12 13.91 6.59
CA LYS A 53 13.99 12.99 6.71
C LYS A 53 12.69 13.77 6.77
N TYR A 54 11.72 13.40 5.96
CA TYR A 54 10.42 14.06 5.89
C TYR A 54 9.32 13.09 6.26
N VAL A 55 8.30 13.58 6.96
CA VAL A 55 7.01 12.94 7.08
C VAL A 55 5.94 13.85 6.50
N TYR A 56 5.20 13.31 5.57
CA TYR A 56 4.04 13.93 4.94
C TYR A 56 2.78 13.51 5.68
N THR A 57 1.97 14.47 6.09
CA THR A 57 0.60 14.24 6.53
C THR A 57 -0.31 14.33 5.31
N LEU A 58 -1.01 13.26 5.00
CA LEU A 58 -1.88 13.14 3.84
C LEU A 58 -3.34 13.01 4.29
N ASP A 59 -4.22 13.72 3.60
CA ASP A 59 -5.66 13.51 3.69
C ASP A 59 -6.12 12.72 2.46
N ILE A 60 -6.67 11.55 2.69
CA ILE A 60 -7.14 10.63 1.65
C ILE A 60 -8.60 10.23 1.91
N PRO A 61 -9.37 9.81 0.90
CA PRO A 61 -10.71 9.27 1.08
C PRO A 61 -10.75 8.16 2.14
N ASP A 62 -11.87 8.07 2.86
CA ASP A 62 -12.06 7.03 3.87
C ASP A 62 -12.17 5.64 3.22
N LEU A 63 -11.80 4.61 3.99
CA LEU A 63 -11.96 3.22 3.57
C LEU A 63 -13.46 2.86 3.55
N THR A 64 -13.87 2.19 2.48
CA THR A 64 -15.19 1.56 2.33
C THR A 64 -15.00 0.13 1.88
N ASP A 65 -15.97 -0.74 2.07
CA ASP A 65 -15.88 -2.15 1.67
C ASP A 65 -15.56 -2.35 0.19
N SER A 66 -15.95 -1.37 -0.65
CA SER A 66 -15.78 -1.44 -2.11
C SER A 66 -14.51 -0.75 -2.64
N ASN A 67 -13.73 -0.04 -1.81
CA ASN A 67 -12.58 0.72 -2.29
C ASN A 67 -11.22 0.25 -1.77
N HIS A 68 -11.17 -0.86 -1.00
CA HIS A 68 -9.90 -1.37 -0.51
C HIS A 68 -9.84 -2.90 -0.44
N ILE A 69 -8.64 -3.44 -0.48
CA ILE A 69 -8.37 -4.87 -0.33
C ILE A 69 -7.43 -5.07 0.86
N VAL A 70 -7.88 -5.82 1.87
CA VAL A 70 -7.05 -6.22 3.01
C VAL A 70 -6.21 -7.43 2.64
N SER A 71 -4.90 -7.34 2.77
CA SER A 71 -3.96 -8.38 2.31
C SER A 71 -4.23 -9.77 2.90
N ALA A 72 -4.64 -9.84 4.18
CA ALA A 72 -4.85 -11.10 4.91
C ALA A 72 -6.30 -11.59 4.92
N LYS A 73 -7.25 -10.84 4.36
CA LYS A 73 -8.69 -11.18 4.36
C LYS A 73 -9.20 -11.36 2.93
N PRO A 74 -10.26 -12.15 2.70
CA PRO A 74 -10.95 -12.16 1.41
C PRO A 74 -11.36 -10.75 0.98
N PRO A 75 -11.27 -10.42 -0.32
CA PRO A 75 -11.82 -9.16 -0.82
C PRO A 75 -13.33 -9.11 -0.64
N HIS A 76 -13.89 -7.90 -0.56
CA HIS A 76 -15.33 -7.72 -0.55
C HIS A 76 -15.97 -8.25 -1.83
N ILE A 77 -17.19 -8.79 -1.75
CA ILE A 77 -17.87 -9.43 -2.88
C ILE A 77 -17.99 -8.49 -4.09
N SER A 78 -18.28 -7.21 -3.88
CA SER A 78 -18.40 -6.25 -4.97
C SER A 78 -17.10 -6.04 -5.76
N ILE A 79 -15.93 -6.21 -5.13
CA ILE A 79 -14.63 -6.14 -5.81
C ILE A 79 -14.40 -7.42 -6.62
N ILE A 80 -14.79 -8.57 -6.07
CA ILE A 80 -14.70 -9.86 -6.76
C ILE A 80 -15.57 -9.82 -8.02
N GLU A 81 -16.84 -9.42 -7.90
CA GLU A 81 -17.79 -9.32 -9.01
C GLU A 81 -17.27 -8.40 -10.13
N LYS A 82 -16.86 -7.19 -9.81
CA LYS A 82 -16.27 -6.26 -10.79
C LYS A 82 -15.02 -6.83 -11.47
N THR A 83 -14.21 -7.58 -10.72
CA THR A 83 -13.02 -8.22 -11.30
C THR A 83 -13.43 -9.34 -12.24
N GLU A 84 -14.38 -10.21 -11.84
CA GLU A 84 -14.86 -11.32 -12.65
C GLU A 84 -15.57 -10.84 -13.93
N GLU A 85 -16.23 -9.70 -13.92
CA GLU A 85 -16.78 -9.04 -15.11
C GLU A 85 -15.72 -8.73 -16.16
N GLN A 86 -14.49 -8.41 -15.72
CA GLN A 86 -13.40 -8.00 -16.61
C GLN A 86 -12.52 -9.16 -17.08
N ILE A 87 -12.22 -10.11 -16.19
CA ILE A 87 -11.23 -11.15 -16.46
C ILE A 87 -11.80 -12.58 -16.42
N GLY A 88 -13.10 -12.73 -16.20
CA GLY A 88 -13.76 -14.03 -16.05
C GLY A 88 -13.66 -14.59 -14.63
N GLN A 89 -14.21 -15.78 -14.43
CA GLN A 89 -14.35 -16.40 -13.12
C GLN A 89 -13.00 -16.66 -12.44
N ILE A 90 -12.92 -16.29 -11.16
CA ILE A 90 -11.74 -16.42 -10.31
C ILE A 90 -11.90 -17.65 -9.39
N PRO A 91 -10.90 -18.54 -9.31
CA PRO A 91 -10.96 -19.71 -8.41
C PRO A 91 -11.07 -19.29 -6.92
N ASP A 92 -11.76 -20.09 -6.11
CA ASP A 92 -12.00 -19.77 -4.69
C ASP A 92 -10.71 -19.68 -3.86
N GLU A 93 -9.70 -20.50 -4.18
CA GLU A 93 -8.40 -20.37 -3.52
C GLU A 93 -7.74 -18.99 -3.76
N ALA A 94 -7.96 -18.40 -4.92
CA ALA A 94 -7.46 -17.07 -5.22
C ALA A 94 -8.27 -15.97 -4.51
N LYS A 95 -9.52 -16.22 -4.12
CA LYS A 95 -10.37 -15.31 -3.33
C LYS A 95 -10.12 -15.42 -1.82
N SER A 96 -9.32 -16.36 -1.35
CA SER A 96 -9.11 -16.65 0.06
C SER A 96 -8.45 -15.51 0.84
N SER A 97 -7.73 -14.62 0.17
CA SER A 97 -7.09 -13.44 0.75
C SER A 97 -6.80 -12.37 -0.31
N GLY A 98 -6.73 -11.11 0.09
CA GLY A 98 -6.37 -10.03 -0.82
C GLY A 98 -5.00 -10.22 -1.47
N LYS A 99 -4.05 -10.83 -0.75
CA LYS A 99 -2.74 -11.18 -1.31
C LYS A 99 -2.85 -12.22 -2.43
N ALA A 100 -3.61 -13.30 -2.23
CA ALA A 100 -3.82 -14.34 -3.23
C ALA A 100 -4.57 -13.78 -4.45
N PHE A 101 -5.63 -13.03 -4.19
CA PHE A 101 -6.45 -12.36 -5.20
C PHE A 101 -5.62 -11.46 -6.12
N ARG A 102 -4.86 -10.54 -5.54
CA ARG A 102 -3.98 -9.63 -6.27
C ARG A 102 -2.96 -10.38 -7.13
N LYS A 103 -2.30 -11.40 -6.58
CA LYS A 103 -1.32 -12.19 -7.33
C LYS A 103 -1.93 -12.97 -8.47
N TYR A 104 -3.11 -13.54 -8.27
CA TYR A 104 -3.83 -14.24 -9.32
C TYR A 104 -4.16 -13.31 -10.49
N ILE A 105 -4.75 -12.15 -10.20
CA ILE A 105 -5.08 -11.14 -11.22
C ILE A 105 -3.83 -10.69 -11.96
N GLY A 106 -2.75 -10.32 -11.24
CA GLY A 106 -1.50 -9.87 -11.87
C GLY A 106 -0.90 -10.91 -12.80
N ASN A 107 -0.89 -12.19 -12.40
CA ASN A 107 -0.45 -13.28 -13.27
C ASN A 107 -1.38 -13.49 -14.47
N HIS A 108 -2.69 -13.34 -14.28
CA HIS A 108 -3.68 -13.42 -15.37
C HIS A 108 -3.43 -12.30 -16.39
N LEU A 109 -3.25 -11.06 -15.95
CA LEU A 109 -2.99 -9.90 -16.80
C LEU A 109 -1.65 -9.97 -17.56
N LEU A 110 -0.70 -10.76 -17.06
CA LEU A 110 0.54 -11.09 -17.75
C LEU A 110 0.38 -12.22 -18.79
N GLY A 111 -0.81 -12.85 -18.88
CA GLY A 111 -1.04 -14.02 -19.71
C GLY A 111 -0.39 -15.31 -19.19
N ASN A 112 0.04 -15.32 -17.92
CA ASN A 112 0.62 -16.50 -17.30
C ASN A 112 -0.46 -17.60 -17.15
N LYS A 113 -0.05 -18.85 -17.40
CA LYS A 113 -0.90 -20.03 -17.26
C LYS A 113 -0.31 -20.99 -16.24
N GLY A 114 -1.16 -21.73 -15.55
CA GLY A 114 -0.74 -22.74 -14.59
C GLY A 114 -1.81 -23.11 -13.58
N THR A 115 -1.41 -23.89 -12.57
CA THR A 115 -2.29 -24.20 -11.44
C THR A 115 -2.57 -22.95 -10.61
N VAL A 116 -3.70 -22.91 -9.91
CA VAL A 116 -4.05 -21.79 -9.01
C VAL A 116 -2.93 -21.53 -8.01
N LYS A 117 -2.35 -22.59 -7.43
CA LYS A 117 -1.21 -22.49 -6.50
C LYS A 117 -0.01 -21.74 -7.09
N LYS A 118 0.29 -21.95 -8.38
CA LYS A 118 1.36 -21.21 -9.08
C LYS A 118 0.97 -19.74 -9.28
N MET A 119 -0.28 -19.49 -9.70
CA MET A 119 -0.80 -18.15 -9.98
C MET A 119 -0.87 -17.26 -8.74
N ILE A 120 -1.10 -17.82 -7.55
CA ILE A 120 -1.11 -17.07 -6.26
C ILE A 120 0.24 -17.08 -5.52
N GLY A 121 1.24 -17.81 -6.02
CA GLY A 121 2.53 -18.02 -5.37
C GLY A 121 3.42 -16.77 -5.38
N SER A 122 3.80 -16.33 -6.57
CA SER A 122 4.67 -15.17 -6.79
C SER A 122 4.11 -14.29 -7.90
N LEU A 123 4.50 -13.02 -7.92
CA LEU A 123 4.17 -12.07 -8.96
C LEU A 123 5.40 -11.22 -9.22
N SER A 124 5.69 -10.95 -10.50
CA SER A 124 6.78 -10.06 -10.91
C SER A 124 6.42 -8.58 -10.64
N THR A 125 7.41 -7.69 -10.63
CA THR A 125 7.18 -6.25 -10.51
C THR A 125 6.25 -5.72 -11.60
N GLU A 126 6.41 -6.19 -12.84
CA GLU A 126 5.50 -5.84 -13.92
C GLU A 126 4.05 -6.24 -13.63
N GLY A 127 3.85 -7.45 -13.11
CA GLY A 127 2.54 -7.93 -12.71
C GLY A 127 1.95 -7.13 -11.55
N GLU A 128 2.78 -6.72 -10.58
CA GLU A 128 2.36 -5.84 -9.48
C GLU A 128 1.89 -4.47 -10.00
N ILE A 129 2.59 -3.89 -10.98
CA ILE A 129 2.19 -2.63 -11.61
C ILE A 129 0.87 -2.80 -12.38
N LYS A 130 0.75 -3.86 -13.19
CA LYS A 130 -0.47 -4.11 -13.97
C LYS A 130 -1.69 -4.32 -13.08
N VAL A 131 -1.56 -5.11 -12.01
CA VAL A 131 -2.69 -5.35 -11.12
C VAL A 131 -3.07 -4.11 -10.32
N SER A 132 -2.11 -3.27 -9.90
CA SER A 132 -2.42 -2.02 -9.20
C SER A 132 -3.23 -1.06 -10.08
N LYS A 133 -2.85 -0.90 -11.35
CA LYS A 133 -3.61 -0.11 -12.33
C LYS A 133 -5.01 -0.67 -12.56
N PHE A 134 -5.11 -1.97 -12.82
CA PHE A 134 -6.39 -2.66 -13.00
C PHE A 134 -7.32 -2.49 -11.80
N LEU A 135 -6.80 -2.69 -10.59
CA LEU A 135 -7.58 -2.53 -9.36
C LEU A 135 -8.09 -1.10 -9.20
N TYR A 136 -7.25 -0.10 -9.51
CA TYR A 136 -7.66 1.29 -9.51
C TYR A 136 -8.80 1.56 -10.52
N GLU A 137 -8.70 1.04 -11.74
CA GLU A 137 -9.72 1.18 -12.79
C GLU A 137 -11.10 0.64 -12.38
N ILE A 138 -11.14 -0.42 -11.56
CA ILE A 138 -12.41 -0.97 -11.02
C ILE A 138 -12.85 -0.30 -9.70
N GLY A 139 -12.13 0.74 -9.23
CA GLY A 139 -12.49 1.57 -8.09
C GLY A 139 -11.85 1.14 -6.76
N VAL A 140 -10.85 0.25 -6.76
CA VAL A 140 -10.04 -0.03 -5.57
C VAL A 140 -8.97 1.05 -5.43
N LEU A 141 -9.01 1.79 -4.33
CA LEU A 141 -8.08 2.89 -4.07
C LEU A 141 -6.88 2.45 -3.23
N TYR A 142 -7.03 1.38 -2.44
CA TYR A 142 -6.03 0.98 -1.45
C TYR A 142 -5.81 -0.52 -1.37
N LEU A 143 -4.53 -0.89 -1.18
CA LEU A 143 -4.15 -2.19 -0.62
C LEU A 143 -3.78 -1.96 0.84
N VAL A 144 -4.37 -2.74 1.76
CA VAL A 144 -4.30 -2.52 3.20
C VAL A 144 -3.69 -3.71 3.91
N TRP A 145 -2.86 -3.46 4.92
CA TRP A 145 -2.37 -4.50 5.84
C TRP A 145 -2.20 -3.93 7.25
N ALA A 146 -2.31 -4.82 8.25
CA ALA A 146 -2.09 -4.44 9.64
C ALA A 146 -0.67 -3.90 9.85
N GLN A 147 -0.54 -2.84 10.66
CA GLN A 147 0.74 -2.26 11.03
C GLN A 147 1.62 -3.27 11.78
N SER A 148 1.02 -4.09 12.63
CA SER A 148 1.69 -5.17 13.35
C SER A 148 0.99 -6.50 13.10
N GLN A 149 1.75 -7.53 12.75
CA GLN A 149 1.22 -8.90 12.64
C GLN A 149 0.88 -9.50 14.01
N SER A 150 1.49 -8.98 15.09
CA SER A 150 1.24 -9.43 16.46
C SER A 150 -0.05 -8.85 17.05
N CYS A 151 -0.54 -7.73 16.52
CA CYS A 151 -1.77 -7.07 16.95
C CYS A 151 -2.54 -6.56 15.73
N PRO A 152 -3.11 -7.44 14.91
CA PRO A 152 -3.73 -7.06 13.63
C PRO A 152 -5.00 -6.22 13.79
N ASP A 153 -5.66 -6.27 14.93
CA ASP A 153 -6.96 -5.64 15.16
C ASP A 153 -6.88 -4.37 16.02
N ASN A 154 -5.69 -3.77 16.20
CA ASN A 154 -5.53 -2.53 16.97
C ASN A 154 -5.97 -1.25 16.20
N GLY A 155 -6.56 -1.37 15.03
CA GLY A 155 -6.99 -0.27 14.18
C GLY A 155 -5.85 0.47 13.46
N GLN A 156 -4.59 0.09 13.70
CA GLN A 156 -3.44 0.68 13.04
C GLN A 156 -3.12 -0.07 11.75
N ILE A 157 -3.15 0.63 10.64
CA ILE A 157 -2.97 0.04 9.32
C ILE A 157 -1.88 0.76 8.52
N ASN A 158 -1.33 0.03 7.58
CA ASN A 158 -0.57 0.57 6.47
C ASN A 158 -1.39 0.44 5.20
N VAL A 159 -1.19 1.36 4.27
CA VAL A 159 -1.86 1.38 2.99
C VAL A 159 -0.86 1.57 1.86
N ALA A 160 -1.09 0.91 0.72
CA ALA A 160 -0.53 1.32 -0.55
C ALA A 160 -1.65 2.03 -1.31
N ILE A 161 -1.46 3.31 -1.58
CA ILE A 161 -2.39 4.17 -2.33
C ILE A 161 -2.11 3.93 -3.80
N LEU A 162 -3.13 3.52 -4.56
CA LEU A 162 -2.99 3.07 -5.95
C LEU A 162 -3.01 4.20 -6.98
N ASP A 163 -3.42 5.41 -6.56
CA ASP A 163 -3.39 6.62 -7.39
C ASP A 163 -3.00 7.84 -6.54
N ASP A 164 -2.10 8.66 -7.06
CA ASP A 164 -1.59 9.84 -6.37
C ASP A 164 -2.60 10.99 -6.34
N SER A 165 -3.50 11.07 -7.31
CA SER A 165 -4.52 12.12 -7.42
C SER A 165 -5.48 12.18 -6.23
N ILE A 166 -5.63 11.07 -5.49
CA ILE A 166 -6.50 11.00 -4.31
C ILE A 166 -5.85 11.51 -3.02
N SER A 167 -4.56 11.80 -3.05
CA SER A 167 -3.78 12.19 -1.88
C SER A 167 -3.62 13.71 -1.80
N LYS A 168 -4.11 14.33 -0.72
CA LYS A 168 -3.93 15.76 -0.48
C LYS A 168 -2.87 15.97 0.60
N ILE A 169 -1.75 16.60 0.26
CA ILE A 169 -0.70 16.96 1.22
C ILE A 169 -1.25 18.06 2.13
N LYS A 170 -1.34 17.80 3.43
CA LYS A 170 -1.74 18.78 4.46
C LYS A 170 -0.55 19.42 5.15
N LYS A 171 0.52 18.65 5.37
CA LYS A 171 1.70 19.10 6.10
C LYS A 171 2.92 18.30 5.68
N ILE A 172 4.07 18.93 5.69
CA ILE A 172 5.39 18.32 5.50
C ILE A 172 6.23 18.70 6.71
N GLU A 173 6.79 17.71 7.40
CA GLU A 173 7.61 17.89 8.58
C GLU A 173 8.99 17.30 8.39
N ILE A 174 10.02 17.99 8.87
CA ILE A 174 11.35 17.41 9.02
C ILE A 174 11.35 16.64 10.33
N VAL A 175 11.75 15.38 10.28
CA VAL A 175 11.84 14.52 11.47
C VAL A 175 13.28 14.40 11.92
N GLU A 176 13.49 14.51 13.22
CA GLU A 176 14.74 14.18 13.89
C GLU A 176 14.71 12.74 14.38
N LEU A 177 15.81 12.06 14.18
CA LEU A 177 16.01 10.69 14.64
C LEU A 177 17.17 10.70 15.64
N ASP A 178 17.09 9.82 16.64
CA ASP A 178 18.22 9.56 17.54
C ASP A 178 19.35 8.81 16.81
N GLU A 179 20.47 8.60 17.49
CA GLU A 179 21.64 7.88 16.97
C GLU A 179 21.32 6.42 16.55
N LYS A 180 20.20 5.86 17.04
CA LYS A 180 19.70 4.53 16.71
C LYS A 180 18.66 4.55 15.58
N GLY A 181 18.40 5.73 14.99
CA GLY A 181 17.41 5.93 13.93
C GLY A 181 15.95 5.87 14.42
N LYS A 182 15.68 6.06 15.72
CA LYS A 182 14.34 6.18 16.27
C LYS A 182 13.87 7.63 16.19
N TYR A 183 12.59 7.79 15.89
CA TYR A 183 11.93 9.09 15.92
C TYR A 183 11.98 9.71 17.33
N ILE A 184 12.42 10.98 17.40
CA ILE A 184 12.42 11.76 18.63
C ILE A 184 11.09 12.50 18.72
N ASP A 185 10.20 12.03 19.58
CA ASP A 185 8.94 12.72 19.85
C ASP A 185 9.19 13.93 20.76
N LYS A 186 9.07 15.13 20.17
CA LYS A 186 9.24 16.39 20.91
C LYS A 186 7.98 16.84 21.65
N SER A 187 6.84 16.16 21.49
CA SER A 187 5.59 16.55 22.16
C SER A 187 5.65 16.41 23.68
N ASN A 188 6.59 15.63 24.21
CA ASN A 188 6.82 15.42 25.64
C ASN A 188 7.94 16.31 26.24
N GLN A 189 8.42 17.31 25.49
CA GLN A 189 9.50 18.20 25.96
C GLN A 189 9.02 19.62 26.36
N LEU A 190 7.71 19.77 26.62
CA LEU A 190 7.10 21.01 27.17
C LEU A 190 6.73 20.82 28.63
#